data_6e8f0f081eabafbeb26b91f804cbd15c
#
_entry.id   6e8f0f081eabafbeb26b91f804cbd15c
#
_cell.length_a   1.000
_cell.length_b   1.000
_cell.length_c   1.000
_cell.angle_alpha   90.00
_cell.angle_beta   90.00
_cell.angle_gamma   90.00
#
_symmetry.space_group_name_H-M   'P 1'
#
loop_
_entity.id
_entity.type
_entity.pdbx_description
1 polymer ?
#
loop_
_entity_poly.entity_id
_entity_poly.type
_entity_poly.pdbx_seq_one_letter_code
_entity_poly.pdbx_strand_id
1 'polypeptide(L)'
;MKKISLFLVCILACTVMYSQETTAQQRYVGGDISMLPMYEQHNSYYKDVNDKKINNLLTWFIEECGWNTFRVRLFVNPVRKAKGVTDPSVCQDLAYVTALGKRIKDAGAYFMLDFHFSDEWVDATHIQAPAAWQGASDEAMADSLGAYTRRVLTTLKEAGATPDLVQVGNEIMYGLCGISVHPYEKAGDNWEGYIGLLKAGCNAVRELCPDAQIIIHTDRPTNNAYNLYYYTKLIKAEVDYDIIGLSYYPFWHGYLTPEQNSSNLVSSIGYLKDWFPDKPVQIVECAYNFQYWPSSGVNTNTQNIWKCSVAGQYNFVKDLVDALKPLDNVTGISYWFPEEAGNGDDTNWNTSNGTVLTTWLNRGFWDENKSSSGHAINKTAAVSATKSAEDVCAPYYMRNFLPSAPEGIGQTNAAAACSEKRIENGQLILILNGEKYSVLGTRL
;
A
#
# COMPACT_ATOMS: atom_id res chain seq x y z
N MET A 1 -57.32 -47.76 -41.63
CA MET A 1 -56.72 -46.42 -41.83
C MET A 1 -56.48 -45.84 -40.45
N LYS A 2 -55.22 -45.91 -39.98
CA LYS A 2 -54.78 -45.40 -38.66
C LYS A 2 -54.29 -44.01 -38.83
N LYS A 3 -54.88 -43.04 -38.08
CA LYS A 3 -54.41 -41.65 -38.02
C LYS A 3 -53.20 -41.59 -37.05
N ILE A 4 -52.09 -41.15 -37.55
CA ILE A 4 -50.86 -40.84 -36.75
C ILE A 4 -50.96 -39.38 -36.38
N SER A 5 -51.18 -39.11 -35.08
CA SER A 5 -51.04 -37.73 -34.53
C SER A 5 -49.61 -37.44 -34.24
N LEU A 6 -49.10 -36.41 -34.91
CA LEU A 6 -47.75 -35.86 -34.70
C LEU A 6 -47.77 -34.86 -33.54
N PHE A 7 -47.19 -35.26 -32.38
CA PHE A 7 -46.98 -34.35 -31.24
C PHE A 7 -45.71 -33.55 -31.50
N LEU A 8 -45.86 -32.26 -31.73
CA LEU A 8 -44.78 -31.31 -31.83
C LEU A 8 -44.40 -30.88 -30.41
N VAL A 9 -43.27 -31.37 -29.91
CA VAL A 9 -42.70 -30.92 -28.62
C VAL A 9 -41.87 -29.68 -28.89
N CYS A 10 -42.40 -28.52 -28.57
CA CYS A 10 -41.60 -27.28 -28.49
C CYS A 10 -40.74 -27.32 -27.24
N ILE A 11 -39.46 -27.62 -27.40
CA ILE A 11 -38.49 -27.42 -26.35
C ILE A 11 -38.18 -25.91 -26.32
N LEU A 12 -38.76 -25.21 -25.34
CA LEU A 12 -38.39 -23.81 -25.03
C LEU A 12 -37.04 -23.85 -24.30
N ALA A 13 -35.96 -23.66 -25.03
CA ALA A 13 -34.65 -23.45 -24.43
C ALA A 13 -34.63 -22.06 -23.75
N CYS A 14 -34.95 -22.02 -22.46
CA CYS A 14 -34.61 -20.87 -21.63
C CYS A 14 -33.11 -20.80 -21.50
N THR A 15 -32.45 -20.03 -22.38
CA THR A 15 -31.10 -19.55 -22.12
C THR A 15 -31.17 -18.58 -20.96
N VAL A 16 -30.88 -19.08 -19.77
CA VAL A 16 -30.57 -18.24 -18.63
C VAL A 16 -29.21 -17.56 -18.99
N MET A 17 -29.30 -16.33 -19.48
CA MET A 17 -28.14 -15.48 -19.51
C MET A 17 -27.75 -15.20 -18.04
N TYR A 18 -26.82 -15.95 -17.53
CA TYR A 18 -26.04 -15.48 -16.37
C TYR A 18 -25.28 -14.24 -16.85
N SER A 19 -25.79 -13.07 -16.55
CA SER A 19 -24.94 -11.90 -16.47
C SER A 19 -23.92 -12.23 -15.38
N GLN A 20 -22.67 -12.53 -15.77
CA GLN A 20 -21.58 -12.39 -14.84
C GLN A 20 -21.62 -10.91 -14.45
N GLU A 21 -22.17 -10.60 -13.29
CA GLU A 21 -21.79 -9.39 -12.59
C GLU A 21 -20.28 -9.51 -12.45
N THR A 22 -19.56 -8.78 -13.27
CA THR A 22 -18.14 -8.55 -13.04
C THR A 22 -18.09 -7.83 -11.70
N THR A 23 -17.82 -8.58 -10.63
CA THR A 23 -17.54 -7.98 -9.33
C THR A 23 -16.41 -7.00 -9.59
N ALA A 24 -16.70 -5.70 -9.36
CA ALA A 24 -15.71 -4.67 -9.58
C ALA A 24 -14.45 -5.07 -8.79
N GLN A 25 -13.31 -5.08 -9.47
CA GLN A 25 -12.05 -5.47 -8.85
C GLN A 25 -11.84 -4.62 -7.58
N GLN A 26 -11.54 -5.29 -6.46
CA GLN A 26 -11.25 -4.61 -5.19
C GLN A 26 -10.08 -3.64 -5.39
N ARG A 27 -10.25 -2.40 -4.97
CA ARG A 27 -9.21 -1.37 -5.02
C ARG A 27 -8.79 -0.93 -3.63
N TYR A 28 -7.51 -0.66 -3.47
CA TYR A 28 -6.86 -0.30 -2.24
C TYR A 28 -6.26 1.10 -2.34
N VAL A 29 -6.60 1.96 -1.39
CA VAL A 29 -6.05 3.31 -1.29
C VAL A 29 -5.63 3.58 0.13
N GLY A 30 -4.40 4.06 0.30
CA GLY A 30 -3.91 4.37 1.62
C GLY A 30 -2.44 4.74 1.65
N GLY A 31 -1.75 4.32 2.70
CA GLY A 31 -0.34 4.62 2.87
C GLY A 31 0.37 3.74 3.88
N ASP A 32 1.69 3.82 3.87
CA ASP A 32 2.54 3.22 4.89
C ASP A 32 2.60 4.13 6.11
N ILE A 33 1.97 3.69 7.21
CA ILE A 33 1.88 4.41 8.48
C ILE A 33 2.74 3.77 9.58
N SER A 34 3.82 3.13 9.19
CA SER A 34 4.69 2.37 10.10
C SER A 34 5.29 3.20 11.23
N MET A 35 5.37 4.52 11.08
CA MET A 35 5.90 5.41 12.09
C MET A 35 4.83 6.06 12.97
N LEU A 36 3.55 5.91 12.65
CA LEU A 36 2.48 6.60 13.37
C LEU A 36 2.54 6.42 14.89
N PRO A 37 2.64 5.20 15.46
CA PRO A 37 2.73 5.04 16.90
C PRO A 37 3.95 5.73 17.53
N MET A 38 5.08 5.76 16.82
CA MET A 38 6.27 6.46 17.31
C MET A 38 6.03 7.97 17.34
N TYR A 39 5.46 8.56 16.29
CA TYR A 39 5.13 9.99 16.30
C TYR A 39 4.13 10.34 17.41
N GLU A 40 3.12 9.48 17.62
CA GLU A 40 2.14 9.65 18.71
C GLU A 40 2.83 9.61 20.10
N GLN A 41 3.79 8.70 20.33
CA GLN A 41 4.55 8.60 21.58
C GLN A 41 5.41 9.84 21.85
N HIS A 42 5.86 10.51 20.81
CA HIS A 42 6.63 11.76 20.89
C HIS A 42 5.75 13.02 20.87
N ASN A 43 4.45 12.88 21.15
CA ASN A 43 3.48 13.97 21.21
C ASN A 43 3.33 14.75 19.90
N SER A 44 3.64 14.14 18.77
CA SER A 44 3.28 14.71 17.48
C SER A 44 1.77 14.80 17.38
N TYR A 45 1.27 15.93 16.90
CA TYR A 45 -0.15 16.08 16.62
C TYR A 45 -0.36 16.72 15.24
N TYR A 46 -1.45 16.35 14.63
CA TYR A 46 -1.81 16.70 13.28
C TYR A 46 -2.98 17.67 13.28
N LYS A 47 -3.08 18.50 12.27
CA LYS A 47 -4.22 19.39 12.05
C LYS A 47 -4.75 19.19 10.63
N ASP A 48 -6.06 19.33 10.48
CA ASP A 48 -6.72 19.31 9.19
C ASP A 48 -6.54 20.64 8.42
N VAL A 49 -7.14 20.72 7.23
CA VAL A 49 -7.08 21.91 6.36
C VAL A 49 -7.69 23.17 7.00
N ASN A 50 -8.47 23.03 8.07
CA ASN A 50 -9.10 24.11 8.80
C ASN A 50 -8.38 24.46 10.12
N ASP A 51 -7.15 23.96 10.31
CA ASP A 51 -6.37 24.08 11.55
C ASP A 51 -6.99 23.37 12.77
N LYS A 52 -7.97 22.50 12.57
CA LYS A 52 -8.55 21.72 13.65
C LYS A 52 -7.65 20.54 13.97
N LYS A 53 -7.38 20.30 15.25
CA LYS A 53 -6.59 19.15 15.71
C LYS A 53 -7.26 17.83 15.30
N ILE A 54 -6.49 16.96 14.69
CA ILE A 54 -6.86 15.57 14.41
C ILE A 54 -6.49 14.73 15.65
N ASN A 55 -7.48 14.13 16.29
CA ASN A 55 -7.24 13.35 17.51
C ASN A 55 -6.74 11.93 17.24
N ASN A 56 -7.13 11.35 16.11
CA ASN A 56 -6.69 10.02 15.68
C ASN A 56 -6.46 10.08 14.17
N LEU A 57 -5.20 10.00 13.77
CA LEU A 57 -4.83 10.16 12.36
C LEU A 57 -5.31 8.98 11.51
N LEU A 58 -5.24 7.75 12.03
CA LEU A 58 -5.73 6.57 11.32
C LEU A 58 -7.23 6.70 10.99
N THR A 59 -8.04 7.04 11.98
CA THR A 59 -9.48 7.25 11.79
C THR A 59 -9.76 8.39 10.83
N TRP A 60 -8.98 9.47 10.91
CA TRP A 60 -9.11 10.61 10.00
C TRP A 60 -8.82 10.24 8.54
N PHE A 61 -7.78 9.45 8.28
CA PHE A 61 -7.52 8.95 6.93
C PHE A 61 -8.69 8.10 6.39
N ILE A 62 -9.33 7.30 7.25
CA ILE A 62 -10.46 6.47 6.86
C ILE A 62 -11.72 7.31 6.62
N GLU A 63 -12.12 8.10 7.59
CA GLU A 63 -13.42 8.78 7.61
C GLU A 63 -13.43 10.03 6.72
N GLU A 64 -12.35 10.81 6.76
CA GLU A 64 -12.29 12.10 6.04
C GLU A 64 -11.66 11.95 4.65
N CYS A 65 -10.59 11.13 4.53
CA CYS A 65 -9.90 10.95 3.26
C CYS A 65 -10.39 9.75 2.46
N GLY A 66 -11.22 8.88 3.04
CA GLY A 66 -11.78 7.70 2.38
C GLY A 66 -10.73 6.61 2.10
N TRP A 67 -9.63 6.57 2.84
CA TRP A 67 -8.64 5.52 2.70
C TRP A 67 -9.14 4.21 3.30
N ASN A 68 -8.78 3.10 2.67
CA ASN A 68 -9.24 1.78 3.11
C ASN A 68 -8.11 0.80 3.41
N THR A 69 -6.84 1.17 3.20
CA THR A 69 -5.71 0.24 3.33
C THR A 69 -4.51 0.91 3.99
N PHE A 70 -3.87 0.20 4.89
CA PHE A 70 -2.66 0.72 5.55
C PHE A 70 -1.55 -0.33 5.54
N ARG A 71 -0.39 0.07 5.06
CA ARG A 71 0.84 -0.71 5.01
C ARG A 71 1.64 -0.49 6.28
N VAL A 72 2.20 -1.58 6.82
CA VAL A 72 3.11 -1.53 7.97
C VAL A 72 4.27 -2.48 7.72
N ARG A 73 5.48 -1.95 7.77
CA ARG A 73 6.71 -2.73 7.65
C ARG A 73 7.05 -3.46 8.94
N LEU A 74 7.75 -4.57 8.81
CA LEU A 74 8.19 -5.41 9.92
C LEU A 74 9.66 -5.80 9.76
N PHE A 75 10.47 -5.52 10.78
CA PHE A 75 11.85 -6.01 10.90
C PHE A 75 11.91 -7.24 11.79
N VAL A 76 12.95 -8.07 11.62
CA VAL A 76 13.11 -9.31 12.40
C VAL A 76 13.51 -9.01 13.84
N ASN A 77 14.54 -8.21 14.02
CA ASN A 77 15.02 -7.69 15.29
C ASN A 77 15.55 -6.27 15.06
N PRO A 78 14.66 -5.26 15.11
CA PRO A 78 15.02 -3.92 14.67
C PRO A 78 16.22 -3.36 15.42
N VAL A 79 17.34 -3.29 14.73
CA VAL A 79 18.61 -2.74 15.22
C VAL A 79 19.31 -2.03 14.07
N ARG A 80 19.27 -0.73 14.07
CA ARG A 80 20.12 0.08 13.19
C ARG A 80 20.86 1.13 13.97
N LYS A 81 22.17 1.23 13.73
CA LYS A 81 22.98 2.29 14.29
C LYS A 81 23.61 3.11 13.17
N ALA A 82 23.38 4.42 13.21
CA ALA A 82 24.10 5.36 12.38
C ALA A 82 24.89 6.30 13.29
N LYS A 83 26.19 6.47 12.99
CA LYS A 83 27.10 7.29 13.83
C LYS A 83 27.08 6.90 15.32
N GLY A 84 26.87 5.61 15.63
CA GLY A 84 26.84 5.09 17.01
C GLY A 84 25.51 5.26 17.74
N VAL A 85 24.48 5.83 17.10
CA VAL A 85 23.16 6.05 17.70
C VAL A 85 22.12 5.16 17.04
N THR A 86 21.21 4.65 17.83
CA THR A 86 20.10 3.82 17.33
C THR A 86 19.16 4.67 16.49
N ASP A 87 18.81 4.16 15.31
CA ASP A 87 17.86 4.78 14.40
C ASP A 87 16.43 4.62 14.95
N PRO A 88 15.76 5.71 15.32
CA PRO A 88 14.41 5.63 15.84
C PRO A 88 13.38 5.20 14.78
N SER A 89 13.70 5.29 13.49
CA SER A 89 12.82 4.86 12.41
C SER A 89 12.83 3.34 12.19
N VAL A 90 13.78 2.62 12.84
CA VAL A 90 13.91 1.16 12.82
C VAL A 90 13.45 0.63 14.17
N CYS A 91 12.13 0.60 14.38
CA CYS A 91 11.50 0.23 15.63
C CYS A 91 10.35 -0.80 15.49
N GLN A 92 10.02 -1.16 14.25
CA GLN A 92 8.86 -1.97 13.93
C GLN A 92 9.18 -3.46 14.16
N ASP A 93 9.22 -3.86 15.43
CA ASP A 93 9.25 -5.27 15.83
C ASP A 93 7.86 -5.91 15.78
N LEU A 94 7.79 -7.20 16.05
CA LEU A 94 6.53 -7.95 16.00
C LEU A 94 5.47 -7.40 16.99
N ALA A 95 5.86 -6.95 18.18
CA ALA A 95 4.91 -6.41 19.15
C ALA A 95 4.32 -5.08 18.69
N TYR A 96 5.18 -4.19 18.17
CA TYR A 96 4.78 -2.91 17.58
C TYR A 96 3.82 -3.10 16.39
N VAL A 97 4.19 -3.98 15.45
CA VAL A 97 3.38 -4.24 14.26
C VAL A 97 2.07 -4.93 14.61
N THR A 98 2.06 -5.83 15.60
CA THR A 98 0.83 -6.47 16.09
C THR A 98 -0.15 -5.43 16.64
N ALA A 99 0.33 -4.51 17.45
CA ALA A 99 -0.52 -3.45 18.02
C ALA A 99 -1.08 -2.52 16.96
N LEU A 100 -0.25 -2.09 15.98
CA LEU A 100 -0.70 -1.21 14.90
C LEU A 100 -1.63 -1.95 13.92
N GLY A 101 -1.30 -3.19 13.53
CA GLY A 101 -2.15 -4.02 12.68
C GLY A 101 -3.53 -4.25 13.30
N LYS A 102 -3.59 -4.51 14.61
CA LYS A 102 -4.86 -4.60 15.32
C LYS A 102 -5.66 -3.30 15.27
N ARG A 103 -5.03 -2.15 15.47
CA ARG A 103 -5.69 -0.83 15.34
C ARG A 103 -6.29 -0.63 13.94
N ILE A 104 -5.56 -1.05 12.88
CA ILE A 104 -6.01 -0.97 11.50
C ILE A 104 -7.25 -1.86 11.30
N LYS A 105 -7.20 -3.11 11.76
CA LYS A 105 -8.34 -4.05 11.65
C LYS A 105 -9.54 -3.61 12.47
N ASP A 106 -9.34 -3.13 13.70
CA ASP A 106 -10.42 -2.60 14.57
C ASP A 106 -11.10 -1.36 13.93
N ALA A 107 -10.36 -0.59 13.15
CA ALA A 107 -10.91 0.56 12.40
C ALA A 107 -11.63 0.15 11.09
N GLY A 108 -11.69 -1.15 10.77
CA GLY A 108 -12.37 -1.69 9.59
C GLY A 108 -11.60 -1.53 8.28
N ALA A 109 -10.31 -1.22 8.32
CA ALA A 109 -9.47 -1.09 7.14
C ALA A 109 -8.71 -2.38 6.82
N TYR A 110 -8.21 -2.47 5.58
CA TYR A 110 -7.31 -3.53 5.15
C TYR A 110 -5.91 -3.30 5.69
N PHE A 111 -5.31 -4.36 6.21
CA PHE A 111 -3.94 -4.36 6.71
C PHE A 111 -3.01 -5.01 5.70
N MET A 112 -2.01 -4.25 5.21
CA MET A 112 -0.92 -4.74 4.38
C MET A 112 0.34 -4.88 5.25
N LEU A 113 0.79 -6.11 5.44
CA LEU A 113 2.02 -6.42 6.16
C LEU A 113 3.19 -6.44 5.18
N ASP A 114 4.25 -5.69 5.46
CA ASP A 114 5.47 -5.66 4.68
C ASP A 114 6.64 -6.29 5.44
N PHE A 115 7.06 -7.47 5.01
CA PHE A 115 8.23 -8.13 5.57
C PHE A 115 9.53 -7.59 4.97
N HIS A 116 10.39 -7.00 5.77
CA HIS A 116 11.76 -6.67 5.34
C HIS A 116 12.71 -7.87 5.42
N PHE A 117 12.43 -8.88 6.23
CA PHE A 117 13.32 -10.02 6.49
C PHE A 117 14.77 -9.61 6.81
N SER A 118 14.91 -8.55 7.56
CA SER A 118 16.16 -7.94 8.00
C SER A 118 15.96 -7.29 9.37
N ASP A 119 17.04 -6.91 10.02
CA ASP A 119 17.03 -6.14 11.26
C ASP A 119 16.98 -4.63 11.02
N GLU A 120 17.09 -4.22 9.75
CA GLU A 120 17.01 -2.83 9.30
C GLU A 120 16.41 -2.72 7.89
N TRP A 121 16.43 -1.54 7.33
CA TRP A 121 15.91 -1.25 5.98
C TRP A 121 16.47 -2.19 4.92
N VAL A 122 15.58 -2.75 4.12
CA VAL A 122 15.89 -3.47 2.87
C VAL A 122 15.40 -2.61 1.72
N ASP A 123 16.25 -2.47 0.71
CA ASP A 123 15.96 -1.82 -0.56
C ASP A 123 16.82 -2.44 -1.67
N ALA A 124 16.75 -1.93 -2.88
CA ALA A 124 17.51 -2.42 -4.03
C ALA A 124 19.05 -2.48 -3.80
N THR A 125 19.58 -1.81 -2.79
CA THR A 125 21.00 -1.72 -2.48
C THR A 125 21.39 -2.36 -1.14
N HIS A 126 20.40 -2.67 -0.31
CA HIS A 126 20.55 -3.24 1.03
C HIS A 126 19.71 -4.50 1.15
N ILE A 127 20.35 -5.66 1.00
CA ILE A 127 19.68 -6.98 0.97
C ILE A 127 20.11 -7.91 2.09
N GLN A 128 20.77 -7.40 3.15
CA GLN A 128 21.39 -8.23 4.19
C GLN A 128 20.35 -9.03 4.98
N ALA A 129 20.78 -10.25 5.33
CA ALA A 129 20.03 -11.11 6.25
C ALA A 129 20.02 -10.54 7.67
N PRO A 130 19.00 -10.86 8.47
CA PRO A 130 19.05 -10.62 9.92
C PRO A 130 20.32 -11.22 10.54
N ALA A 131 20.86 -10.56 11.53
CA ALA A 131 22.10 -11.01 12.20
C ALA A 131 22.03 -12.48 12.67
N ALA A 132 20.84 -12.90 13.13
CA ALA A 132 20.60 -14.25 13.60
C ALA A 132 20.65 -15.32 12.51
N TRP A 133 20.53 -14.94 11.22
CA TRP A 133 20.53 -15.87 10.08
C TRP A 133 21.81 -15.81 9.24
N GLN A 134 22.71 -14.88 9.52
CA GLN A 134 23.95 -14.72 8.77
C GLN A 134 24.82 -15.97 8.86
N GLY A 135 25.41 -16.36 7.71
CA GLY A 135 26.26 -17.55 7.60
C GLY A 135 25.52 -18.88 7.49
N ALA A 136 24.18 -18.87 7.47
CA ALA A 136 23.38 -20.08 7.18
C ALA A 136 23.54 -20.49 5.71
N SER A 137 23.34 -21.78 5.42
CA SER A 137 23.17 -22.25 4.04
C SER A 137 21.85 -21.71 3.46
N ASP A 138 21.71 -21.73 2.13
CA ASP A 138 20.48 -21.28 1.47
C ASP A 138 19.23 -22.00 1.98
N GLU A 139 19.32 -23.31 2.19
CA GLU A 139 18.25 -24.13 2.74
C GLU A 139 17.90 -23.72 4.17
N ALA A 140 18.89 -23.60 5.06
CA ALA A 140 18.68 -23.16 6.44
C ALA A 140 18.18 -21.71 6.52
N MET A 141 18.54 -20.84 5.56
CA MET A 141 18.02 -19.49 5.45
C MET A 141 16.54 -19.51 5.07
N ALA A 142 16.17 -20.33 4.08
CA ALA A 142 14.78 -20.51 3.66
C ALA A 142 13.91 -21.08 4.80
N ASP A 143 14.41 -22.08 5.54
CA ASP A 143 13.74 -22.61 6.72
C ASP A 143 13.53 -21.56 7.81
N SER A 144 14.56 -20.75 8.07
CA SER A 144 14.48 -19.63 9.05
C SER A 144 13.45 -18.59 8.64
N LEU A 145 13.43 -18.20 7.36
CA LEU A 145 12.47 -17.24 6.82
C LEU A 145 11.05 -17.80 6.89
N GLY A 146 10.83 -19.05 6.48
CA GLY A 146 9.52 -19.67 6.56
C GLY A 146 9.02 -19.83 8.00
N ALA A 147 9.89 -20.27 8.93
CA ALA A 147 9.55 -20.38 10.34
C ALA A 147 9.24 -19.02 10.98
N TYR A 148 10.01 -17.99 10.64
CA TYR A 148 9.74 -16.61 11.09
C TYR A 148 8.38 -16.11 10.57
N THR A 149 8.11 -16.30 9.28
CA THR A 149 6.84 -15.90 8.65
C THR A 149 5.66 -16.58 9.35
N ARG A 150 5.73 -17.89 9.61
CA ARG A 150 4.68 -18.61 10.37
C ARG A 150 4.49 -18.05 11.77
N ARG A 151 5.57 -17.81 12.49
CA ARG A 151 5.50 -17.24 13.84
C ARG A 151 4.82 -15.86 13.83
N VAL A 152 5.19 -14.99 12.92
CA VAL A 152 4.60 -13.65 12.79
C VAL A 152 3.11 -13.75 12.50
N LEU A 153 2.72 -14.50 11.48
CA LEU A 153 1.32 -14.61 11.07
C LEU A 153 0.45 -15.28 12.13
N THR A 154 0.97 -16.26 12.87
CA THR A 154 0.28 -16.85 14.02
C THR A 154 0.02 -15.80 15.09
N THR A 155 1.05 -15.03 15.47
CA THR A 155 0.92 -13.96 16.48
C THR A 155 -0.10 -12.90 16.06
N LEU A 156 -0.04 -12.44 14.82
CA LEU A 156 -0.98 -11.47 14.28
C LEU A 156 -2.42 -12.00 14.28
N LYS A 157 -2.61 -13.25 13.86
CA LYS A 157 -3.92 -13.91 13.83
C LYS A 157 -4.52 -14.04 15.24
N GLU A 158 -3.74 -14.48 16.20
CA GLU A 158 -4.15 -14.61 17.62
C GLU A 158 -4.54 -13.26 18.23
N ALA A 159 -3.90 -12.17 17.78
CA ALA A 159 -4.20 -10.81 18.23
C ALA A 159 -5.40 -10.16 17.51
N GLY A 160 -5.99 -10.81 16.50
CA GLY A 160 -7.04 -10.21 15.66
C GLY A 160 -6.49 -9.18 14.65
N ALA A 161 -5.22 -9.30 14.29
CA ALA A 161 -4.51 -8.46 13.31
C ALA A 161 -4.12 -9.23 12.05
N THR A 162 -4.94 -10.19 11.61
CA THR A 162 -4.67 -10.96 10.39
C THR A 162 -4.54 -10.02 9.19
N PRO A 163 -3.40 -10.04 8.46
CA PRO A 163 -3.23 -9.18 7.30
C PRO A 163 -4.12 -9.64 6.13
N ASP A 164 -4.59 -8.67 5.34
CA ASP A 164 -5.34 -8.90 4.10
C ASP A 164 -4.41 -8.96 2.88
N LEU A 165 -3.28 -8.27 2.96
CA LEU A 165 -2.22 -8.28 1.95
C LEU A 165 -0.89 -8.53 2.67
N VAL A 166 -0.03 -9.35 2.06
CA VAL A 166 1.29 -9.65 2.62
C VAL A 166 2.35 -9.44 1.55
N GLN A 167 3.24 -8.51 1.81
CA GLN A 167 4.39 -8.24 0.98
C GLN A 167 5.55 -9.13 1.46
N VAL A 168 5.97 -10.06 0.61
CA VAL A 168 7.06 -11.01 0.89
C VAL A 168 8.38 -10.42 0.40
N GLY A 169 8.95 -9.55 1.23
CA GLY A 169 10.16 -8.78 0.95
C GLY A 169 9.88 -7.37 0.39
N ASN A 170 10.74 -6.41 0.75
CA ASN A 170 10.69 -5.02 0.31
C ASN A 170 11.71 -4.76 -0.79
N GLU A 171 11.30 -4.26 -1.97
CA GLU A 171 12.16 -3.88 -3.11
C GLU A 171 13.21 -4.94 -3.49
N ILE A 172 12.80 -6.19 -3.57
CA ILE A 172 13.69 -7.37 -3.62
C ILE A 172 14.20 -7.76 -5.01
N MET A 173 14.11 -6.88 -6.01
CA MET A 173 14.55 -7.19 -7.39
C MET A 173 16.02 -7.62 -7.49
N TYR A 174 16.85 -7.20 -6.56
CA TYR A 174 18.29 -7.49 -6.55
C TYR A 174 18.72 -8.51 -5.50
N GLY A 175 17.77 -9.05 -4.74
CA GLY A 175 18.06 -10.09 -3.76
C GLY A 175 17.26 -9.98 -2.47
N LEU A 176 17.46 -10.95 -1.59
CA LEU A 176 16.82 -11.05 -0.28
C LEU A 176 17.72 -11.85 0.68
N CYS A 177 17.78 -11.44 1.94
CA CYS A 177 18.53 -12.12 3.00
C CYS A 177 19.99 -12.41 2.64
N GLY A 178 20.66 -11.48 1.94
CA GLY A 178 22.04 -11.63 1.52
C GLY A 178 22.25 -12.46 0.25
N ILE A 179 21.21 -13.13 -0.27
CA ILE A 179 21.27 -13.85 -1.54
C ILE A 179 21.01 -12.85 -2.68
N SER A 180 22.03 -12.65 -3.53
CA SER A 180 22.00 -11.68 -4.61
C SER A 180 21.53 -12.30 -5.92
N VAL A 181 20.64 -11.58 -6.62
CA VAL A 181 20.21 -11.86 -8.00
C VAL A 181 20.17 -10.55 -8.78
N HIS A 182 20.04 -10.63 -10.10
CA HIS A 182 19.89 -9.45 -10.94
C HIS A 182 18.72 -9.64 -11.92
N PRO A 183 18.01 -8.58 -12.28
CA PRO A 183 16.93 -8.64 -13.26
C PRO A 183 17.43 -8.71 -14.72
N TYR A 184 18.58 -9.32 -14.92
CA TYR A 184 19.23 -9.63 -16.20
C TYR A 184 20.22 -10.79 -16.00
N GLU A 185 20.71 -11.39 -17.09
CA GLU A 185 21.70 -12.47 -17.01
C GLU A 185 22.99 -11.95 -16.39
N LYS A 186 23.39 -12.53 -15.25
CA LYS A 186 24.64 -12.19 -14.57
C LYS A 186 25.25 -13.43 -13.93
N ALA A 187 26.54 -13.64 -14.21
CA ALA A 187 27.29 -14.74 -13.60
C ALA A 187 27.41 -14.54 -12.07
N GLY A 188 27.20 -15.63 -11.34
CA GLY A 188 27.28 -15.63 -9.88
C GLY A 188 25.95 -15.34 -9.17
N ASP A 189 24.86 -15.06 -9.91
CA ASP A 189 23.54 -14.96 -9.32
C ASP A 189 23.07 -16.30 -8.76
N ASN A 190 22.53 -16.26 -7.55
CA ASN A 190 21.98 -17.43 -6.88
C ASN A 190 20.44 -17.43 -6.93
N TRP A 191 19.90 -17.64 -8.14
CA TRP A 191 18.46 -17.72 -8.33
C TRP A 191 17.81 -18.89 -7.61
N GLU A 192 18.50 -20.02 -7.45
CA GLU A 192 17.96 -21.20 -6.76
C GLU A 192 17.71 -20.90 -5.27
N GLY A 193 18.69 -20.39 -4.56
CA GLY A 193 18.56 -19.98 -3.17
C GLY A 193 17.52 -18.87 -3.00
N TYR A 194 17.54 -17.87 -3.88
CA TYR A 194 16.58 -16.77 -3.86
C TYR A 194 15.11 -17.22 -4.02
N ILE A 195 14.84 -18.10 -5.00
CA ILE A 195 13.52 -18.69 -5.21
C ILE A 195 13.12 -19.55 -4.01
N GLY A 196 14.05 -20.25 -3.39
CA GLY A 196 13.83 -20.99 -2.15
C GLY A 196 13.29 -20.11 -1.03
N LEU A 197 13.88 -18.93 -0.84
CA LEU A 197 13.39 -17.93 0.15
C LEU A 197 11.97 -17.49 -0.16
N LEU A 198 11.68 -17.09 -1.40
CA LEU A 198 10.35 -16.62 -1.80
C LEU A 198 9.30 -17.72 -1.61
N LYS A 199 9.58 -18.95 -2.02
CA LYS A 199 8.66 -20.09 -1.81
C LYS A 199 8.41 -20.34 -0.33
N ALA A 200 9.43 -20.29 0.52
CA ALA A 200 9.27 -20.48 1.95
C ALA A 200 8.35 -19.42 2.59
N GLY A 201 8.52 -18.15 2.20
CA GLY A 201 7.67 -17.06 2.65
C GLY A 201 6.24 -17.18 2.13
N CYS A 202 6.06 -17.31 0.81
CA CYS A 202 4.74 -17.40 0.19
C CYS A 202 3.94 -18.61 0.70
N ASN A 203 4.56 -19.79 0.81
CA ASN A 203 3.92 -21.00 1.34
C ASN A 203 3.44 -20.79 2.80
N ALA A 204 4.23 -20.12 3.62
CA ALA A 204 3.84 -19.82 5.00
C ALA A 204 2.63 -18.85 5.05
N VAL A 205 2.53 -17.89 4.12
CA VAL A 205 1.36 -17.03 4.00
C VAL A 205 0.14 -17.84 3.58
N ARG A 206 0.21 -18.66 2.54
CA ARG A 206 -0.92 -19.50 2.11
C ARG A 206 -1.39 -20.46 3.18
N GLU A 207 -0.47 -21.01 3.96
CA GLU A 207 -0.79 -21.92 5.07
C GLU A 207 -1.62 -21.23 6.18
N LEU A 208 -1.25 -20.01 6.59
CA LEU A 208 -1.82 -19.36 7.76
C LEU A 208 -2.85 -18.29 7.46
N CYS A 209 -2.75 -17.65 6.30
CA CYS A 209 -3.63 -16.59 5.81
C CYS A 209 -4.05 -16.87 4.37
N PRO A 210 -4.81 -17.94 4.08
CA PRO A 210 -5.14 -18.35 2.71
C PRO A 210 -5.92 -17.30 1.91
N ASP A 211 -6.65 -16.41 2.59
CA ASP A 211 -7.42 -15.34 1.96
C ASP A 211 -6.59 -14.07 1.70
N ALA A 212 -5.36 -13.99 2.24
CA ALA A 212 -4.49 -12.84 2.02
C ALA A 212 -3.88 -12.86 0.62
N GLN A 213 -3.81 -11.69 -0.02
CA GLN A 213 -3.10 -11.53 -1.28
C GLN A 213 -1.59 -11.36 -1.04
N ILE A 214 -0.79 -12.12 -1.77
CA ILE A 214 0.67 -12.06 -1.69
C ILE A 214 1.21 -11.09 -2.74
N ILE A 215 2.05 -10.17 -2.32
CA ILE A 215 2.67 -9.15 -3.16
C ILE A 215 4.17 -9.43 -3.24
N ILE A 216 4.72 -9.41 -4.46
CA ILE A 216 6.17 -9.35 -4.69
C ILE A 216 6.52 -7.93 -5.13
N HIS A 217 7.35 -7.25 -4.35
CA HIS A 217 7.64 -5.83 -4.47
C HIS A 217 9.00 -5.56 -5.11
N THR A 218 9.00 -4.72 -6.16
CA THR A 218 10.20 -4.30 -6.89
C THR A 218 10.27 -2.78 -7.08
N ASP A 219 11.47 -2.27 -7.35
CA ASP A 219 11.81 -0.84 -7.39
C ASP A 219 12.14 -0.30 -8.79
N ARG A 220 11.88 -1.06 -9.85
CA ARG A 220 12.19 -0.64 -11.24
C ARG A 220 10.94 -0.52 -12.11
N PRO A 221 9.95 0.32 -11.72
CA PRO A 221 8.62 0.31 -12.32
C PRO A 221 8.60 0.66 -13.81
N THR A 222 9.58 1.40 -14.30
CA THR A 222 9.67 1.83 -15.72
C THR A 222 10.69 1.06 -16.55
N ASN A 223 11.34 0.03 -15.98
CA ASN A 223 12.28 -0.81 -16.71
C ASN A 223 11.63 -2.13 -17.15
N ASN A 224 11.02 -2.10 -18.33
CA ASN A 224 10.26 -3.24 -18.88
C ASN A 224 11.12 -4.51 -19.03
N ALA A 225 12.39 -4.36 -19.45
CA ALA A 225 13.28 -5.51 -19.64
C ALA A 225 13.60 -6.20 -18.30
N TYR A 226 13.84 -5.42 -17.27
CA TYR A 226 14.12 -5.94 -15.92
C TYR A 226 12.88 -6.61 -15.33
N ASN A 227 11.74 -5.98 -15.44
CA ASN A 227 10.47 -6.53 -14.96
C ASN A 227 10.13 -7.84 -15.69
N LEU A 228 10.25 -7.87 -17.02
CA LEU A 228 9.99 -9.07 -17.80
C LEU A 228 10.92 -10.22 -17.38
N TYR A 229 12.23 -9.97 -17.27
CA TYR A 229 13.18 -10.99 -16.87
C TYR A 229 12.88 -11.53 -15.47
N TYR A 230 12.73 -10.63 -14.51
CA TYR A 230 12.52 -10.96 -13.11
C TYR A 230 11.24 -11.77 -12.89
N TYR A 231 10.08 -11.24 -13.29
CA TYR A 231 8.80 -11.93 -13.07
C TYR A 231 8.67 -13.22 -13.88
N THR A 232 9.30 -13.29 -15.06
CA THR A 232 9.38 -14.56 -15.81
C THR A 232 10.16 -15.64 -15.04
N LYS A 233 11.23 -15.28 -14.33
CA LYS A 233 11.96 -16.23 -13.46
C LYS A 233 11.06 -16.74 -12.34
N LEU A 234 10.28 -15.86 -11.69
CA LEU A 234 9.38 -16.25 -10.60
C LEU A 234 8.26 -17.18 -11.09
N ILE A 235 7.63 -16.86 -12.22
CA ILE A 235 6.56 -17.67 -12.80
C ILE A 235 7.09 -19.05 -13.23
N LYS A 236 8.23 -19.11 -13.93
CA LYS A 236 8.85 -20.38 -14.31
C LYS A 236 9.25 -21.26 -13.13
N ALA A 237 9.55 -20.63 -12.00
CA ALA A 237 9.86 -21.31 -10.77
C ALA A 237 8.59 -21.62 -9.93
N GLU A 238 7.41 -21.28 -10.42
CA GLU A 238 6.14 -21.50 -9.72
C GLU A 238 6.11 -20.89 -8.30
N VAL A 239 6.61 -19.65 -8.18
CA VAL A 239 6.45 -18.87 -6.94
C VAL A 239 4.98 -18.43 -6.85
N ASP A 240 4.31 -18.82 -5.77
CA ASP A 240 2.90 -18.52 -5.56
C ASP A 240 2.70 -17.10 -4.99
N TYR A 241 2.41 -16.14 -5.86
CA TYR A 241 2.08 -14.76 -5.50
C TYR A 241 0.91 -14.24 -6.36
N ASP A 242 0.23 -13.19 -5.90
CA ASP A 242 -0.97 -12.67 -6.55
C ASP A 242 -0.72 -11.35 -7.29
N ILE A 243 0.08 -10.44 -6.71
CA ILE A 243 0.19 -9.04 -7.13
C ILE A 243 1.65 -8.68 -7.41
N ILE A 244 1.87 -7.93 -8.48
CA ILE A 244 3.13 -7.24 -8.76
C ILE A 244 3.10 -5.90 -8.02
N GLY A 245 3.92 -5.77 -6.96
CA GLY A 245 4.11 -4.53 -6.21
C GLY A 245 5.21 -3.67 -6.82
N LEU A 246 4.96 -2.37 -6.97
CA LEU A 246 5.93 -1.43 -7.52
C LEU A 246 6.11 -0.22 -6.60
N SER A 247 7.36 0.23 -6.42
CA SER A 247 7.66 1.57 -5.95
C SER A 247 7.61 2.56 -7.11
N TYR A 248 6.97 3.73 -6.91
CA TYR A 248 7.03 4.81 -7.87
C TYR A 248 7.34 6.16 -7.22
N TYR A 249 8.57 6.58 -7.40
CA TYR A 249 9.09 7.88 -6.97
C TYR A 249 9.62 8.62 -8.20
N PRO A 250 8.98 9.70 -8.68
CA PRO A 250 9.38 10.38 -9.93
C PRO A 250 10.85 10.79 -9.97
N PHE A 251 11.44 11.16 -8.83
CA PHE A 251 12.84 11.54 -8.75
C PHE A 251 13.83 10.43 -9.12
N TRP A 252 13.45 9.15 -8.94
CA TRP A 252 14.28 8.00 -9.29
C TRP A 252 13.76 7.23 -10.50
N HIS A 253 12.43 7.18 -10.67
CA HIS A 253 11.78 6.32 -11.63
C HIS A 253 11.27 7.08 -12.87
N GLY A 254 11.39 8.41 -12.88
CA GLY A 254 11.09 9.24 -14.03
C GLY A 254 9.60 9.52 -14.22
N TYR A 255 9.14 9.41 -15.44
CA TYR A 255 7.86 9.96 -15.89
C TYR A 255 6.66 9.04 -15.63
N LEU A 256 5.48 9.65 -15.56
CA LEU A 256 4.22 8.97 -15.27
C LEU A 256 3.50 8.53 -16.55
N THR A 257 3.38 9.41 -17.53
CA THR A 257 2.53 9.18 -18.73
C THR A 257 3.30 9.24 -20.05
N PRO A 258 2.74 8.63 -21.13
CA PRO A 258 3.34 8.67 -22.47
C PRO A 258 3.57 10.07 -23.00
N GLU A 259 2.70 11.02 -22.67
CA GLU A 259 2.80 12.41 -23.09
C GLU A 259 4.01 13.11 -22.47
N GLN A 260 4.43 12.66 -21.29
CA GLN A 260 5.60 13.19 -20.61
C GLN A 260 6.90 12.60 -21.19
N ASN A 261 6.92 11.29 -21.42
CA ASN A 261 8.08 10.59 -22.00
C ASN A 261 7.69 9.17 -22.44
N SER A 262 8.37 8.64 -23.46
CA SER A 262 8.17 7.27 -23.94
C SER A 262 8.50 6.18 -22.89
N SER A 263 9.42 6.45 -21.97
CA SER A 263 9.68 5.61 -20.81
C SER A 263 8.89 6.18 -19.62
N ASN A 264 7.80 5.54 -19.25
CA ASN A 264 6.87 6.03 -18.24
C ASN A 264 6.14 4.90 -17.52
N LEU A 265 5.56 5.20 -16.38
CA LEU A 265 4.88 4.21 -15.52
C LEU A 265 3.65 3.59 -16.20
N VAL A 266 2.78 4.41 -16.78
CA VAL A 266 1.52 3.93 -17.40
C VAL A 266 1.79 2.92 -18.50
N SER A 267 2.73 3.23 -19.42
CA SER A 267 3.12 2.28 -20.47
C SER A 267 3.74 1.00 -19.92
N SER A 268 4.52 1.11 -18.85
CA SER A 268 5.13 -0.06 -18.21
C SER A 268 4.11 -0.95 -17.52
N ILE A 269 3.07 -0.38 -16.91
CA ILE A 269 1.96 -1.15 -16.35
C ILE A 269 1.17 -1.87 -17.46
N GLY A 270 0.95 -1.21 -18.60
CA GLY A 270 0.35 -1.85 -19.79
C GLY A 270 1.20 -3.02 -20.28
N TYR A 271 2.52 -2.84 -20.34
CA TYR A 271 3.45 -3.89 -20.72
C TYR A 271 3.40 -5.09 -19.75
N LEU A 272 3.33 -4.83 -18.45
CA LEU A 272 3.17 -5.89 -17.43
C LEU A 272 1.85 -6.65 -17.60
N LYS A 273 0.74 -5.96 -17.90
CA LYS A 273 -0.55 -6.59 -18.20
C LYS A 273 -0.48 -7.53 -19.40
N ASP A 274 0.21 -7.12 -20.46
CA ASP A 274 0.34 -7.93 -21.68
C ASP A 274 1.13 -9.22 -21.46
N TRP A 275 2.16 -9.17 -20.62
CA TRP A 275 3.03 -10.32 -20.34
C TRP A 275 2.55 -11.18 -19.16
N PHE A 276 1.86 -10.58 -18.19
CA PHE A 276 1.40 -11.22 -16.95
C PHE A 276 -0.08 -10.89 -16.68
N PRO A 277 -1.00 -11.30 -17.56
CA PRO A 277 -2.41 -10.87 -17.52
C PRO A 277 -3.13 -11.27 -16.22
N ASP A 278 -2.69 -12.35 -15.57
CA ASP A 278 -3.25 -12.84 -14.32
C ASP A 278 -2.61 -12.22 -13.07
N LYS A 279 -1.69 -11.26 -13.25
CA LYS A 279 -0.99 -10.57 -12.16
C LYS A 279 -1.28 -9.08 -12.20
N PRO A 280 -2.28 -8.63 -11.43
CA PRO A 280 -2.52 -7.20 -11.30
C PRO A 280 -1.32 -6.48 -10.66
N VAL A 281 -1.28 -5.17 -10.86
CA VAL A 281 -0.22 -4.29 -10.37
C VAL A 281 -0.76 -3.47 -9.21
N GLN A 282 0.05 -3.25 -8.18
CA GLN A 282 -0.21 -2.30 -7.11
C GLN A 282 0.99 -1.37 -6.91
N ILE A 283 0.74 -0.07 -6.84
CA ILE A 283 1.75 0.88 -6.39
C ILE A 283 1.78 0.81 -4.86
N VAL A 284 2.71 0.02 -4.33
CA VAL A 284 2.83 -0.23 -2.89
C VAL A 284 3.61 0.86 -2.17
N GLU A 285 4.37 1.64 -2.93
CA GLU A 285 5.05 2.85 -2.46
C GLU A 285 5.04 3.94 -3.51
N CYS A 286 4.65 5.14 -3.12
CA CYS A 286 4.87 6.36 -3.87
C CYS A 286 4.96 7.55 -2.92
N ALA A 287 5.71 8.56 -3.27
CA ALA A 287 5.70 9.84 -2.56
C ALA A 287 6.22 10.96 -3.44
N TYR A 288 5.94 12.19 -3.04
CA TYR A 288 6.49 13.38 -3.65
C TYR A 288 6.81 14.45 -2.62
N ASN A 289 7.93 15.16 -2.83
CA ASN A 289 8.43 16.16 -1.87
C ASN A 289 7.67 17.48 -2.03
N PHE A 290 7.17 18.04 -0.96
CA PHE A 290 6.59 19.39 -0.95
C PHE A 290 7.64 20.50 -0.86
N GLN A 291 8.87 20.17 -0.51
CA GLN A 291 10.00 21.08 -0.48
C GLN A 291 11.20 20.46 -1.23
N TYR A 292 11.95 21.29 -1.94
CA TYR A 292 13.10 20.82 -2.69
C TYR A 292 14.17 20.24 -1.75
N TRP A 293 14.66 19.07 -2.12
CA TRP A 293 15.78 18.42 -1.46
C TRP A 293 16.93 18.20 -2.46
N PRO A 294 18.09 18.84 -2.28
CA PRO A 294 19.23 18.70 -3.17
C PRO A 294 20.00 17.41 -2.85
N SER A 295 19.44 16.23 -3.12
CA SER A 295 20.20 14.99 -3.03
C SER A 295 20.81 14.60 -4.37
N SER A 296 22.00 13.98 -4.36
CA SER A 296 22.59 13.41 -5.55
C SER A 296 21.71 12.28 -6.09
N GLY A 297 21.48 12.25 -7.40
CA GLY A 297 20.68 11.21 -8.05
C GLY A 297 19.21 11.54 -8.27
N VAL A 298 18.74 12.68 -7.79
CA VAL A 298 17.35 13.14 -8.07
C VAL A 298 17.23 13.56 -9.52
N ASN A 299 16.25 12.96 -10.23
CA ASN A 299 15.89 13.39 -11.57
C ASN A 299 15.18 14.75 -11.53
N THR A 300 15.93 15.82 -11.76
CA THR A 300 15.41 17.20 -11.73
C THR A 300 14.41 17.49 -12.86
N ASN A 301 14.34 16.65 -13.91
CA ASN A 301 13.44 16.87 -15.03
C ASN A 301 11.97 16.76 -14.63
N THR A 302 11.65 15.93 -13.63
CA THR A 302 10.28 15.80 -13.13
C THR A 302 9.80 17.03 -12.38
N GLN A 303 10.71 17.89 -11.87
CA GLN A 303 10.36 19.17 -11.28
C GLN A 303 9.77 20.17 -12.29
N ASN A 304 9.99 19.97 -13.57
CA ASN A 304 9.35 20.77 -14.62
C ASN A 304 7.85 20.40 -14.76
N ILE A 305 7.47 19.20 -14.31
CA ILE A 305 6.09 18.73 -14.29
C ILE A 305 5.44 19.08 -12.96
N TRP A 306 6.05 18.62 -11.87
CA TRP A 306 5.60 18.87 -10.51
C TRP A 306 6.67 19.65 -9.74
N LYS A 307 6.47 20.95 -9.59
CA LYS A 307 7.39 21.77 -8.80
C LYS A 307 7.37 21.30 -7.35
N CYS A 308 8.56 21.11 -6.72
CA CYS A 308 8.65 20.81 -5.29
C CYS A 308 8.01 21.93 -4.48
N SER A 309 6.77 21.70 -4.08
CA SER A 309 5.92 22.60 -3.29
C SER A 309 4.70 21.82 -2.83
N VAL A 310 3.95 22.36 -1.88
CA VAL A 310 2.66 21.78 -1.45
C VAL A 310 1.71 21.54 -2.64
N ALA A 311 1.59 22.54 -3.52
CA ALA A 311 0.79 22.39 -4.73
C ALA A 311 1.34 21.33 -5.70
N GLY A 312 2.66 21.22 -5.82
CA GLY A 312 3.28 20.21 -6.67
C GLY A 312 3.10 18.80 -6.12
N GLN A 313 3.16 18.63 -4.80
CA GLN A 313 2.84 17.35 -4.14
C GLN A 313 1.38 16.94 -4.42
N TYR A 314 0.45 17.87 -4.28
CA TYR A 314 -0.95 17.63 -4.61
C TYR A 314 -1.13 17.26 -6.10
N ASN A 315 -0.52 18.03 -7.00
CA ASN A 315 -0.63 17.77 -8.44
C ASN A 315 -0.03 16.41 -8.83
N PHE A 316 1.10 16.03 -8.22
CA PHE A 316 1.65 14.68 -8.40
C PHE A 316 0.66 13.59 -8.01
N VAL A 317 0.07 13.68 -6.81
CA VAL A 317 -0.91 12.69 -6.33
C VAL A 317 -2.14 12.67 -7.23
N LYS A 318 -2.61 13.86 -7.63
CA LYS A 318 -3.75 13.97 -8.54
C LYS A 318 -3.47 13.29 -9.88
N ASP A 319 -2.36 13.63 -10.53
CA ASP A 319 -1.99 13.08 -11.83
C ASP A 319 -1.76 11.55 -11.74
N LEU A 320 -1.17 11.06 -10.64
CA LEU A 320 -0.99 9.64 -10.39
C LEU A 320 -2.34 8.90 -10.31
N VAL A 321 -3.26 9.41 -9.51
CA VAL A 321 -4.61 8.83 -9.37
C VAL A 321 -5.35 8.85 -10.72
N ASP A 322 -5.34 10.00 -11.41
CA ASP A 322 -6.05 10.16 -12.68
C ASP A 322 -5.48 9.26 -13.78
N ALA A 323 -4.15 9.07 -13.81
CA ALA A 323 -3.48 8.21 -14.79
C ALA A 323 -3.71 6.71 -14.52
N LEU A 324 -3.77 6.31 -13.26
CA LEU A 324 -3.89 4.89 -12.88
C LEU A 324 -5.34 4.43 -12.75
N LYS A 325 -6.29 5.31 -12.43
CA LYS A 325 -7.71 4.96 -12.27
C LYS A 325 -8.33 4.25 -13.47
N PRO A 326 -8.03 4.63 -14.74
CA PRO A 326 -8.56 3.95 -15.92
C PRO A 326 -7.98 2.54 -16.16
N LEU A 327 -6.85 2.21 -15.52
CA LEU A 327 -6.18 0.94 -15.73
C LEU A 327 -6.87 -0.16 -14.90
N ASP A 328 -7.48 -1.11 -15.58
CA ASP A 328 -8.25 -2.20 -14.97
C ASP A 328 -7.38 -3.22 -14.24
N ASN A 329 -6.08 -3.29 -14.56
CA ASN A 329 -5.11 -4.16 -13.90
C ASN A 329 -4.38 -3.50 -12.71
N VAL A 330 -4.74 -2.27 -12.32
CA VAL A 330 -4.16 -1.62 -11.14
C VAL A 330 -5.11 -1.76 -9.96
N THR A 331 -4.65 -2.41 -8.89
CA THR A 331 -5.45 -2.69 -7.70
C THR A 331 -5.27 -1.71 -6.56
N GLY A 332 -4.17 -0.96 -6.50
CA GLY A 332 -3.99 -0.06 -5.35
C GLY A 332 -2.90 0.97 -5.51
N ILE A 333 -3.01 1.99 -4.64
CA ILE A 333 -2.02 3.06 -4.48
C ILE A 333 -1.79 3.27 -2.98
N SER A 334 -0.54 3.09 -2.53
CA SER A 334 -0.12 3.36 -1.15
C SER A 334 0.91 4.49 -1.14
N TYR A 335 0.59 5.57 -0.44
CA TYR A 335 1.52 6.67 -0.24
C TYR A 335 2.52 6.29 0.86
N TRP A 336 3.82 6.47 0.60
CA TRP A 336 4.84 6.14 1.57
C TRP A 336 5.11 7.31 2.52
N PHE A 337 4.97 7.06 3.81
CA PHE A 337 5.25 8.02 4.89
C PHE A 337 4.26 9.22 4.94
N PRO A 338 2.95 9.00 4.80
CA PRO A 338 1.98 10.10 4.83
C PRO A 338 1.94 10.81 6.18
N GLU A 339 2.22 10.07 7.27
CA GLU A 339 2.20 10.54 8.65
C GLU A 339 3.50 11.25 9.07
N GLU A 340 4.45 11.39 8.17
CA GLU A 340 5.72 12.05 8.47
C GLU A 340 5.50 13.38 9.18
N ALA A 341 5.96 13.45 10.41
CA ALA A 341 5.81 14.57 11.31
C ALA A 341 7.12 14.79 12.05
N GLY A 342 8.13 15.26 11.36
CA GLY A 342 9.39 15.60 11.96
C GLY A 342 9.26 16.81 12.90
N ASN A 343 10.28 17.09 13.64
CA ASN A 343 10.36 18.25 14.52
C ASN A 343 11.24 19.37 13.94
N GLY A 344 11.38 19.43 12.63
CA GLY A 344 12.09 20.48 11.90
C GLY A 344 13.59 20.28 11.73
N ASP A 345 14.11 19.13 12.13
CA ASP A 345 15.52 18.78 11.89
C ASP A 345 15.59 17.61 10.90
N ASP A 346 15.60 17.94 9.64
CA ASP A 346 15.42 17.05 8.50
C ASP A 346 16.66 16.26 8.08
N THR A 347 17.81 16.50 8.68
CA THR A 347 19.05 15.94 8.13
C THR A 347 19.77 15.00 9.05
N ASN A 348 19.46 15.03 10.31
CA ASN A 348 20.23 14.27 11.26
C ASN A 348 19.37 13.89 12.45
N TRP A 349 19.42 12.63 12.80
CA TRP A 349 19.07 12.26 14.13
C TRP A 349 19.86 13.12 15.09
N ASN A 350 19.16 14.01 15.76
CA ASN A 350 19.82 14.82 16.75
C ASN A 350 20.09 13.98 17.98
N THR A 351 21.28 13.48 18.03
CA THR A 351 21.80 12.58 19.04
C THR A 351 22.04 13.27 20.37
N SER A 352 21.99 14.61 20.41
CA SER A 352 22.40 15.34 21.61
C SER A 352 21.33 15.46 22.67
N ASN A 353 20.06 15.25 22.36
CA ASN A 353 18.96 15.32 23.32
C ASN A 353 17.96 14.15 23.28
N GLY A 354 18.26 13.08 22.55
CA GLY A 354 17.47 11.86 22.54
C GLY A 354 16.09 11.96 21.89
N THR A 355 15.82 13.06 21.22
CA THR A 355 14.53 13.31 20.57
C THR A 355 14.77 13.53 19.11
N VAL A 356 14.61 12.48 18.29
CA VAL A 356 14.62 12.81 16.90
C VAL A 356 13.83 11.85 16.09
N LEU A 357 12.83 12.42 15.55
CA LEU A 357 12.09 11.95 14.43
C LEU A 357 12.58 12.74 13.24
N THR A 358 13.33 12.13 12.38
CA THR A 358 13.78 12.78 11.15
C THR A 358 12.61 12.83 10.20
N THR A 359 12.40 13.97 9.58
CA THR A 359 11.67 14.04 8.34
C THR A 359 12.53 13.47 7.24
N TRP A 360 12.05 12.40 6.71
CA TRP A 360 12.63 11.80 5.54
C TRP A 360 12.20 12.57 4.30
N LEU A 361 12.91 13.65 3.98
CA LEU A 361 12.83 14.27 2.67
C LEU A 361 11.53 15.03 2.37
N ASN A 362 10.84 15.56 3.39
CA ASN A 362 9.65 16.39 3.19
C ASN A 362 8.58 15.74 2.29
N ARG A 363 8.28 14.45 2.52
CA ARG A 363 7.30 13.69 1.73
C ARG A 363 5.96 13.58 2.40
N GLY A 364 5.89 13.69 3.73
CA GLY A 364 4.65 13.68 4.50
C GLY A 364 3.69 14.77 4.06
N PHE A 365 2.46 14.68 4.53
CA PHE A 365 1.43 15.66 4.19
C PHE A 365 1.37 16.84 5.15
N TRP A 366 2.25 16.89 6.16
CA TRP A 366 2.29 17.94 7.16
C TRP A 366 3.58 18.73 7.10
N ASP A 367 3.43 20.08 7.11
CA ASP A 367 4.56 21.01 7.15
C ASP A 367 5.00 21.21 8.61
N GLU A 368 6.11 20.63 8.98
CA GLU A 368 6.69 20.68 10.29
C GLU A 368 7.41 21.99 10.63
N ASN A 369 7.77 22.77 9.64
CA ASN A 369 8.47 24.03 9.83
C ASN A 369 7.59 25.13 10.45
N LYS A 370 6.29 24.87 10.65
CA LYS A 370 5.33 25.92 11.04
C LYS A 370 4.94 25.95 12.49
N SER A 371 5.30 24.98 13.31
CA SER A 371 5.09 25.16 14.76
C SER A 371 5.98 24.26 15.59
N SER A 372 6.52 24.83 16.66
CA SER A 372 7.23 24.13 17.73
C SER A 372 6.31 23.16 18.52
N SER A 373 5.05 23.03 18.19
CA SER A 373 4.05 22.30 18.97
C SER A 373 2.98 21.57 18.18
N GLY A 374 3.12 21.42 16.86
CA GLY A 374 2.19 20.64 16.04
C GLY A 374 2.27 20.95 14.56
N HIS A 375 1.83 19.99 13.78
CA HIS A 375 1.97 19.98 12.33
C HIS A 375 0.61 20.28 11.70
N ALA A 376 0.58 21.19 10.75
CA ALA A 376 -0.60 21.43 9.94
C ALA A 376 -0.47 20.64 8.63
N ILE A 377 -1.58 20.12 8.09
CA ILE A 377 -1.60 19.60 6.73
C ILE A 377 -1.02 20.65 5.79
N ASN A 378 -0.21 20.20 4.83
CA ASN A 378 0.35 21.04 3.80
C ASN A 378 -0.77 21.78 3.08
N LYS A 379 -0.94 23.05 3.42
CA LYS A 379 -1.93 23.93 2.79
C LYS A 379 -1.30 24.55 1.56
N THR A 380 -2.00 24.53 0.47
CA THR A 380 -1.65 25.44 -0.63
C THR A 380 -2.00 26.86 -0.17
N ALA A 381 -1.01 27.73 -0.12
CA ALA A 381 -1.20 29.14 0.23
C ALA A 381 -2.19 29.90 -0.69
N ALA A 382 -2.68 29.27 -1.74
CA ALA A 382 -3.55 29.82 -2.77
C ALA A 382 -4.97 29.25 -2.75
N VAL A 383 -5.39 28.57 -1.68
CA VAL A 383 -6.79 28.10 -1.61
C VAL A 383 -7.71 29.30 -1.45
N SER A 384 -8.42 29.62 -2.51
CA SER A 384 -9.57 30.52 -2.38
C SER A 384 -10.59 29.82 -1.47
N ALA A 385 -11.30 30.58 -0.64
CA ALA A 385 -12.33 30.09 0.28
C ALA A 385 -13.48 29.30 -0.41
N THR A 386 -13.41 29.13 -1.72
CA THR A 386 -14.41 28.47 -2.57
C THR A 386 -13.99 27.03 -2.98
N LYS A 387 -12.77 26.60 -2.68
CA LYS A 387 -12.34 25.22 -3.01
C LYS A 387 -12.56 24.27 -1.85
N SER A 388 -13.06 23.07 -2.14
CA SER A 388 -13.18 21.99 -1.15
C SER A 388 -11.80 21.47 -0.73
N ALA A 389 -11.73 20.78 0.41
CA ALA A 389 -10.51 20.10 0.84
C ALA A 389 -9.99 19.11 -0.22
N GLU A 390 -10.90 18.51 -1.00
CA GLU A 390 -10.60 17.57 -2.08
C GLU A 390 -9.83 18.21 -3.24
N ASP A 391 -10.03 19.49 -3.48
CA ASP A 391 -9.40 20.21 -4.57
C ASP A 391 -7.96 20.66 -4.27
N VAL A 392 -7.49 20.50 -3.04
CA VAL A 392 -6.25 21.13 -2.60
C VAL A 392 -5.39 20.28 -1.66
N CYS A 393 -5.89 19.14 -1.21
CA CYS A 393 -5.21 18.31 -0.24
C CYS A 393 -5.03 16.88 -0.79
N ALA A 394 -3.79 16.48 -0.98
CA ALA A 394 -3.42 15.19 -1.58
C ALA A 394 -4.10 13.96 -0.94
N PRO A 395 -4.15 13.80 0.39
CA PRO A 395 -4.78 12.64 1.00
C PRO A 395 -6.28 12.52 0.67
N TYR A 396 -7.00 13.62 0.56
CA TYR A 396 -8.41 13.60 0.14
C TYR A 396 -8.57 13.19 -1.32
N TYR A 397 -7.67 13.61 -2.21
CA TYR A 397 -7.78 13.27 -3.64
C TYR A 397 -7.57 11.80 -3.91
N MET A 398 -6.76 11.11 -3.13
CA MET A 398 -6.44 9.69 -3.33
C MET A 398 -7.68 8.79 -3.36
N ARG A 399 -8.73 9.11 -2.63
CA ARG A 399 -10.00 8.34 -2.65
C ARG A 399 -10.64 8.22 -4.03
N ASN A 400 -10.34 9.17 -4.94
CA ASN A 400 -10.86 9.12 -6.29
C ASN A 400 -10.37 7.91 -7.10
N PHE A 401 -9.34 7.21 -6.62
CA PHE A 401 -8.92 5.94 -7.20
C PHE A 401 -9.91 4.80 -6.93
N LEU A 402 -10.66 4.85 -5.86
CA LEU A 402 -11.68 3.86 -5.55
C LEU A 402 -12.82 3.91 -6.57
N PRO A 403 -13.54 2.79 -6.80
CA PRO A 403 -14.75 2.79 -7.59
C PRO A 403 -15.73 3.84 -7.06
N SER A 404 -16.38 4.58 -7.94
CA SER A 404 -17.51 5.41 -7.54
C SER A 404 -18.58 4.50 -6.94
N ALA A 405 -19.20 4.92 -5.84
CA ALA A 405 -20.36 4.20 -5.33
C ALA A 405 -21.40 4.05 -6.47
N PRO A 406 -22.07 2.90 -6.61
CA PRO A 406 -23.10 2.73 -7.63
C PRO A 406 -24.07 3.92 -7.58
N GLU A 407 -24.32 4.54 -8.74
CA GLU A 407 -25.33 5.59 -8.85
C GLU A 407 -26.68 5.00 -8.40
N GLY A 408 -27.18 5.45 -7.26
CA GLY A 408 -28.44 4.94 -6.69
C GLY A 408 -28.48 4.88 -5.16
N ILE A 409 -27.30 4.83 -4.51
CA ILE A 409 -27.22 5.11 -3.08
C ILE A 409 -26.75 6.54 -2.98
N GLY A 410 -27.69 7.49 -2.89
CA GLY A 410 -27.35 8.88 -2.67
C GLY A 410 -26.32 8.97 -1.55
N GLN A 411 -25.24 9.72 -1.77
CA GLN A 411 -24.32 10.08 -0.70
C GLN A 411 -25.16 10.73 0.40
N THR A 412 -25.65 9.92 1.32
CA THR A 412 -26.04 10.44 2.61
C THR A 412 -24.72 10.86 3.23
N ASN A 413 -24.55 12.17 3.39
CA ASN A 413 -23.52 12.72 4.26
C ASN A 413 -23.33 11.77 5.43
N ALA A 414 -22.10 11.42 5.77
CA ALA A 414 -21.74 10.49 6.86
C ALA A 414 -22.28 10.90 8.25
N ALA A 415 -23.22 11.81 8.31
CA ALA A 415 -23.98 12.25 9.47
C ALA A 415 -25.38 11.59 9.59
N ALA A 416 -25.82 10.78 8.63
CA ALA A 416 -27.00 9.94 8.84
C ALA A 416 -26.56 8.66 9.56
N ALA A 417 -26.18 8.78 10.80
CA ALA A 417 -25.92 7.64 11.67
C ALA A 417 -27.12 6.70 11.59
N CYS A 418 -26.83 5.42 11.35
CA CYS A 418 -27.80 4.35 11.54
C CYS A 418 -28.43 4.57 12.92
N SER A 419 -29.68 4.99 12.95
CA SER A 419 -30.35 5.39 14.19
C SER A 419 -30.61 4.17 15.08
N GLU A 420 -30.70 2.97 14.48
CA GLU A 420 -30.91 1.75 15.23
C GLU A 420 -30.46 0.53 14.42
N LYS A 421 -29.89 -0.48 15.11
CA LYS A 421 -29.63 -1.82 14.57
C LYS A 421 -30.52 -2.82 15.33
N ARG A 422 -31.31 -3.61 14.63
CA ARG A 422 -32.23 -4.58 15.25
C ARG A 422 -32.13 -5.92 14.56
N ILE A 423 -32.25 -6.99 15.30
CA ILE A 423 -32.40 -8.33 14.73
C ILE A 423 -33.90 -8.64 14.68
N GLU A 424 -34.44 -8.83 13.48
CA GLU A 424 -35.83 -9.26 13.24
C GLU A 424 -35.79 -10.56 12.44
N ASN A 425 -36.49 -11.57 12.92
CA ASN A 425 -36.56 -12.93 12.29
C ASN A 425 -35.16 -13.53 11.97
N GLY A 426 -34.15 -13.25 12.84
CA GLY A 426 -32.81 -13.77 12.65
C GLY A 426 -31.92 -12.98 11.66
N GLN A 427 -32.43 -11.89 11.08
CA GLN A 427 -31.71 -11.04 10.17
C GLN A 427 -31.39 -9.69 10.82
N LEU A 428 -30.18 -9.17 10.59
CA LEU A 428 -29.80 -7.84 11.03
C LEU A 428 -30.46 -6.80 10.10
N ILE A 429 -31.24 -5.92 10.71
CA ILE A 429 -31.94 -4.82 10.04
C ILE A 429 -31.30 -3.51 10.48
N LEU A 430 -31.00 -2.66 9.52
CA LEU A 430 -30.54 -1.28 9.74
C LEU A 430 -31.73 -0.34 9.64
N ILE A 431 -31.93 0.52 10.63
CA ILE A 431 -32.99 1.54 10.59
C ILE A 431 -32.33 2.90 10.37
N LEU A 432 -32.67 3.52 9.25
CA LEU A 432 -32.19 4.84 8.84
C LEU A 432 -33.40 5.76 8.66
N ASN A 433 -33.45 6.83 9.42
CA ASN A 433 -34.57 7.79 9.36
C ASN A 433 -35.98 7.13 9.49
N GLY A 434 -36.07 6.07 10.29
CA GLY A 434 -37.32 5.33 10.52
C GLY A 434 -37.66 4.28 9.46
N GLU A 435 -36.86 4.14 8.40
CA GLU A 435 -37.01 3.12 7.37
C GLU A 435 -36.07 1.93 7.58
N LYS A 436 -36.53 0.74 7.22
CA LYS A 436 -35.79 -0.51 7.40
C LYS A 436 -35.00 -0.87 6.15
N TYR A 437 -33.75 -1.29 6.36
CA TYR A 437 -32.87 -1.77 5.30
C TYR A 437 -32.21 -3.09 5.70
N SER A 438 -31.95 -3.94 4.73
CA SER A 438 -31.07 -5.10 4.90
C SER A 438 -29.62 -4.63 5.09
N VAL A 439 -28.75 -5.52 5.57
CA VAL A 439 -27.28 -5.26 5.63
C VAL A 439 -26.65 -4.98 4.26
N LEU A 440 -27.31 -5.37 3.19
CA LEU A 440 -26.88 -5.09 1.81
C LEU A 440 -27.45 -3.77 1.27
N GLY A 441 -28.11 -2.95 2.12
CA GLY A 441 -28.66 -1.65 1.73
C GLY A 441 -30.01 -1.71 1.00
N THR A 442 -30.63 -2.88 0.86
CA THR A 442 -31.98 -3.01 0.25
C THR A 442 -33.03 -2.55 1.24
N ARG A 443 -33.90 -1.62 0.85
CA ARG A 443 -35.04 -1.20 1.65
C ARG A 443 -36.03 -2.37 1.81
N LEU A 444 -36.50 -2.62 3.02
CA LEU A 444 -37.38 -3.74 3.41
C LEU A 444 -38.81 -3.28 3.59
#